data_17fed25cbd04a8754b18ebd11bfd33b9
#
_entry.id   17fed25cbd04a8754b18ebd11bfd33b9
#
_cell.length_a   1.000
_cell.length_b   1.000
_cell.length_c   1.000
_cell.angle_alpha   90.00
_cell.angle_beta   90.00
_cell.angle_gamma   90.00
#
_symmetry.space_group_name_H-M   'P 1'
#
loop_
_entity.id
_entity.type
_entity.pdbx_description
1 polymer ?
#
loop_
_entity_poly.entity_id
_entity_poly.type
_entity_poly.pdbx_seq_one_letter_code
_entity_poly.pdbx_strand_id
1 'polypeptide(L)'
;ISADNTQNSRRFNGDGGLNKAFLGVGYKIAPNFSVGADVNYNFGKIETNSLEFIPNISAGTSEFNSADLSGLNFNVGMMYQAKINKKISVFSSVNYTVQGNLRSQNIRNVTTVTYDSNFNLQIVDQLEEQRNQTDIKLPSRLSVSAGIGESKKWVFGGKIAYQKNSGQQNYYNIADNVGYGRYGSVSLGGYYIPNYNSFTSYAKRIVYRGGLRYEKTGLMVNSQSINDMGLTLGLGLPLNGTFSNINIGFELGKKGTT
;
A
#
# COMPACT_ATOMS: atom_id res chain seq x y z
N ILE A 1 -7.07 14.53 -26.25
CA ILE A 1 -6.54 15.10 -27.51
C ILE A 1 -6.07 16.50 -27.14
N SER A 2 -4.77 16.73 -27.15
CA SER A 2 -4.21 18.08 -26.97
C SER A 2 -4.63 18.94 -28.16
N ALA A 3 -5.08 20.15 -27.88
CA ALA A 3 -5.41 21.13 -28.93
C ALA A 3 -4.18 21.63 -29.69
N ASP A 4 -2.98 21.27 -29.18
CA ASP A 4 -1.72 21.61 -29.81
C ASP A 4 -1.22 20.41 -30.62
N ASN A 5 -1.28 20.50 -31.93
CA ASN A 5 -0.95 19.45 -32.89
C ASN A 5 0.56 19.11 -32.92
N THR A 6 1.35 19.68 -32.02
CA THR A 6 2.80 19.48 -31.90
C THR A 6 3.17 18.46 -30.80
N GLN A 7 2.23 18.04 -29.95
CA GLN A 7 2.49 17.11 -28.86
C GLN A 7 2.07 15.67 -29.21
N ASN A 8 2.88 14.70 -28.78
CA ASN A 8 2.55 13.28 -28.91
C ASN A 8 1.26 12.97 -28.13
N SER A 9 0.35 12.22 -28.76
CA SER A 9 -0.82 11.67 -28.08
C SER A 9 -0.42 10.36 -27.41
N ARG A 10 -0.53 10.29 -26.07
CA ARG A 10 -0.18 9.10 -25.29
C ARG A 10 -1.37 8.66 -24.44
N ARG A 11 -1.59 7.34 -24.45
CA ARG A 11 -2.57 6.67 -23.59
C ARG A 11 -1.91 5.56 -22.82
N PHE A 12 -2.10 5.54 -21.49
CA PHE A 12 -1.58 4.51 -20.61
C PHE A 12 -2.74 3.83 -19.87
N ASN A 13 -2.73 2.51 -19.88
CA ASN A 13 -3.62 1.67 -19.07
C ASN A 13 -2.76 0.74 -18.22
N GLY A 14 -3.15 0.53 -16.97
CA GLY A 14 -2.54 -0.46 -16.09
C GLY A 14 -3.62 -1.29 -15.42
N ASP A 15 -3.40 -2.59 -15.33
CA ASP A 15 -4.29 -3.53 -14.68
C ASP A 15 -3.50 -4.56 -13.89
N GLY A 16 -4.16 -5.22 -12.94
CA GLY A 16 -3.57 -6.27 -12.15
C GLY A 16 -3.38 -5.92 -10.68
N GLY A 17 -2.63 -6.78 -9.98
CA GLY A 17 -2.37 -6.61 -8.55
C GLY A 17 -1.54 -7.74 -7.98
N LEU A 18 -1.08 -7.52 -6.76
CA LEU A 18 -0.36 -8.50 -5.97
C LEU A 18 -1.26 -9.03 -4.85
N ASN A 19 -1.43 -10.34 -4.80
CA ASN A 19 -2.13 -11.05 -3.75
C ASN A 19 -1.13 -11.63 -2.75
N LYS A 20 -1.60 -11.86 -1.53
CA LYS A 20 -0.80 -12.46 -0.48
C LYS A 20 -1.61 -13.52 0.27
N ALA A 21 -1.10 -14.76 0.27
CA ALA A 21 -1.53 -15.80 1.20
C ALA A 21 -0.50 -15.86 2.35
N PHE A 22 -0.97 -16.04 3.57
CA PHE A 22 -0.07 -16.09 4.72
C PHE A 22 -0.48 -17.16 5.72
N LEU A 23 0.52 -17.67 6.43
CA LEU A 23 0.36 -18.55 7.58
C LEU A 23 1.25 -18.05 8.70
N GLY A 24 0.70 -17.93 9.90
CA GLY A 24 1.44 -17.39 11.03
C GLY A 24 1.18 -18.15 12.32
N VAL A 25 2.16 -18.08 13.21
CA VAL A 25 2.07 -18.62 14.55
C VAL A 25 2.45 -17.56 15.58
N GLY A 26 1.78 -17.57 16.70
CA GLY A 26 2.08 -16.70 17.83
C GLY A 26 2.17 -17.51 19.13
N TYR A 27 3.12 -17.16 19.96
CA TYR A 27 3.32 -17.81 21.24
C TYR A 27 3.54 -16.79 22.36
N LYS A 28 2.87 -17.01 23.48
CA LYS A 28 3.02 -16.21 24.69
C LYS A 28 4.15 -16.79 25.54
N ILE A 29 5.31 -16.16 25.50
CA ILE A 29 6.51 -16.63 26.23
C ILE A 29 6.39 -16.32 27.72
N ALA A 30 5.83 -15.17 28.09
CA ALA A 30 5.66 -14.73 29.46
C ALA A 30 4.29 -14.04 29.64
N PRO A 31 3.81 -13.81 30.86
CA PRO A 31 2.49 -13.19 31.10
C PRO A 31 2.24 -11.90 30.33
N ASN A 32 3.29 -11.13 30.07
CA ASN A 32 3.21 -9.83 29.41
C ASN A 32 3.91 -9.80 28.06
N PHE A 33 4.50 -10.90 27.60
CA PHE A 33 5.35 -10.94 26.41
C PHE A 33 4.96 -12.05 25.45
N SER A 34 4.77 -11.69 24.20
CA SER A 34 4.42 -12.61 23.11
C SER A 34 5.34 -12.40 21.93
N VAL A 35 5.60 -13.48 21.19
CA VAL A 35 6.33 -13.46 19.92
C VAL A 35 5.49 -14.12 18.85
N GLY A 36 5.77 -13.78 17.61
CA GLY A 36 5.10 -14.39 16.47
C GLY A 36 5.96 -14.32 15.23
N ALA A 37 5.68 -15.23 14.32
CA ALA A 37 6.27 -15.23 12.99
C ALA A 37 5.21 -15.65 11.98
N ASP A 38 5.32 -15.14 10.77
CA ASP A 38 4.51 -15.55 9.63
C ASP A 38 5.34 -15.68 8.36
N VAL A 39 4.90 -16.58 7.50
CA VAL A 39 5.38 -16.73 6.14
C VAL A 39 4.29 -16.24 5.19
N ASN A 40 4.69 -15.45 4.20
CA ASN A 40 3.81 -14.88 3.22
C ASN A 40 4.23 -15.36 1.83
N TYR A 41 3.30 -15.92 1.07
CA TYR A 41 3.43 -16.17 -0.34
C TYR A 41 2.74 -15.06 -1.12
N ASN A 42 3.53 -14.28 -1.84
CA ASN A 42 3.04 -13.20 -2.69
C ASN A 42 2.96 -13.71 -4.12
N PHE A 43 1.87 -13.42 -4.81
CA PHE A 43 1.65 -13.83 -6.19
C PHE A 43 0.69 -12.86 -6.88
N GLY A 44 0.87 -12.69 -8.17
CA GLY A 44 -0.03 -11.84 -8.95
C GLY A 44 0.54 -11.47 -10.30
N LYS A 45 -0.24 -10.74 -11.05
CA LYS A 45 0.08 -10.29 -12.40
C LYS A 45 -0.15 -8.80 -12.52
N ILE A 46 0.77 -8.10 -13.15
CA ILE A 46 0.65 -6.67 -13.47
C ILE A 46 0.82 -6.52 -14.97
N GLU A 47 -0.14 -5.87 -15.59
CA GLU A 47 -0.16 -5.59 -17.01
C GLU A 47 -0.20 -4.09 -17.25
N THR A 48 0.56 -3.62 -18.23
CA THR A 48 0.51 -2.23 -18.68
C THR A 48 0.44 -2.19 -20.18
N ASN A 49 -0.38 -1.29 -20.68
CA ASN A 49 -0.51 -1.03 -22.12
C ASN A 49 -0.33 0.47 -22.35
N SER A 50 0.59 0.83 -23.22
CA SER A 50 0.80 2.19 -23.68
C SER A 50 0.60 2.28 -25.17
N LEU A 51 -0.08 3.35 -25.61
CA LEU A 51 -0.32 3.67 -27.00
C LEU A 51 0.17 5.09 -27.24
N GLU A 52 1.05 5.26 -28.23
CA GLU A 52 1.61 6.57 -28.59
C GLU A 52 1.48 6.82 -30.09
N PHE A 53 1.00 8.01 -30.43
CA PHE A 53 0.99 8.55 -31.79
C PHE A 53 1.81 9.84 -31.83
N ILE A 54 2.68 9.94 -32.83
CA ILE A 54 3.47 11.15 -33.09
C ILE A 54 2.71 12.01 -34.08
N PRO A 55 2.66 13.35 -33.91
CA PRO A 55 2.01 14.25 -34.86
C PRO A 55 2.50 14.03 -36.30
N ASN A 56 1.57 14.12 -37.24
CA ASN A 56 1.81 13.96 -38.70
C ASN A 56 2.29 12.55 -39.13
N ILE A 57 2.24 11.55 -38.24
CA ILE A 57 2.51 10.15 -38.56
C ILE A 57 1.22 9.36 -38.34
N SER A 58 0.74 8.68 -39.37
CA SER A 58 -0.50 7.88 -39.28
C SER A 58 -0.32 6.56 -38.52
N ALA A 59 0.91 6.13 -38.28
CA ALA A 59 1.25 4.96 -37.50
C ALA A 59 1.58 5.34 -36.05
N GLY A 60 1.11 4.55 -35.10
CA GLY A 60 1.43 4.64 -33.69
C GLY A 60 2.17 3.43 -33.19
N THR A 61 2.72 3.52 -31.99
CA THR A 61 3.33 2.40 -31.28
C THR A 61 2.44 1.99 -30.12
N SER A 62 2.12 0.69 -30.06
CA SER A 62 1.50 0.07 -28.90
C SER A 62 2.50 -0.83 -28.19
N GLU A 63 2.68 -0.65 -26.90
CA GLU A 63 3.55 -1.46 -26.07
C GLU A 63 2.75 -2.12 -24.96
N PHE A 64 2.74 -3.44 -24.93
CA PHE A 64 2.14 -4.25 -23.88
C PHE A 64 3.25 -4.90 -23.05
N ASN A 65 3.20 -4.68 -21.75
CA ASN A 65 4.08 -5.30 -20.78
C ASN A 65 3.27 -6.09 -19.77
N SER A 66 3.69 -7.31 -19.48
CA SER A 66 3.11 -8.18 -18.46
C SER A 66 4.20 -8.70 -17.54
N ALA A 67 3.94 -8.70 -16.25
CA ALA A 67 4.83 -9.22 -15.22
C ALA A 67 4.07 -10.18 -14.29
N ASP A 68 4.39 -11.47 -14.36
CA ASP A 68 3.91 -12.48 -13.41
C ASP A 68 4.86 -12.56 -12.23
N LEU A 69 4.35 -12.22 -11.05
CA LEU A 69 5.12 -12.06 -9.81
C LEU A 69 4.83 -13.20 -8.85
N SER A 70 5.87 -13.81 -8.28
CA SER A 70 5.72 -14.79 -7.21
C SER A 70 6.93 -14.81 -6.27
N GLY A 71 6.70 -15.06 -4.98
CA GLY A 71 7.79 -15.17 -4.02
C GLY A 71 7.35 -15.23 -2.56
N LEU A 72 8.29 -15.60 -1.72
CA LEU A 72 8.09 -15.71 -0.28
C LEU A 72 8.76 -14.55 0.45
N ASN A 73 8.13 -14.11 1.53
CA ASN A 73 8.78 -13.28 2.55
C ASN A 73 8.30 -13.65 3.95
N PHE A 74 9.09 -13.27 4.95
CA PHE A 74 8.88 -13.65 6.34
C PHE A 74 8.73 -12.40 7.19
N ASN A 75 7.83 -12.47 8.17
CA ASN A 75 7.72 -11.48 9.23
C ASN A 75 7.99 -12.12 10.57
N VAL A 76 8.63 -11.38 11.45
CA VAL A 76 8.77 -11.72 12.85
C VAL A 76 8.33 -10.53 13.70
N GLY A 77 7.72 -10.83 14.83
CA GLY A 77 7.19 -9.77 15.69
C GLY A 77 7.26 -10.15 17.15
N MET A 78 7.32 -9.13 17.99
CA MET A 78 7.20 -9.25 19.42
C MET A 78 6.24 -8.20 19.95
N MET A 79 5.51 -8.53 20.99
CA MET A 79 4.54 -7.67 21.64
C MET A 79 4.70 -7.76 23.15
N TYR A 80 4.75 -6.62 23.79
CA TYR A 80 4.68 -6.46 25.22
C TYR A 80 3.36 -5.80 25.61
N GLN A 81 2.64 -6.38 26.56
CA GLN A 81 1.41 -5.82 27.11
C GLN A 81 1.39 -5.99 28.62
N ALA A 82 1.28 -4.89 29.33
CA ALA A 82 1.23 -4.91 30.79
C ALA A 82 0.13 -3.98 31.32
N LYS A 83 -0.37 -4.29 32.50
CA LYS A 83 -1.24 -3.40 33.26
C LYS A 83 -0.38 -2.54 34.18
N ILE A 84 -0.50 -1.22 34.07
CA ILE A 84 0.11 -0.28 35.00
C ILE A 84 -0.68 -0.30 36.32
N ASN A 85 -2.00 -0.38 36.19
CA ASN A 85 -2.91 -0.49 37.32
C ASN A 85 -4.16 -1.30 36.92
N LYS A 86 -5.19 -1.36 37.81
CA LYS A 86 -6.42 -2.12 37.53
C LYS A 86 -7.18 -1.70 36.28
N LYS A 87 -6.96 -0.49 35.76
CA LYS A 87 -7.71 0.08 34.65
C LYS A 87 -6.83 0.31 33.40
N ILE A 88 -5.60 0.79 33.59
CA ILE A 88 -4.74 1.26 32.53
C ILE A 88 -3.77 0.13 32.10
N SER A 89 -3.72 -0.10 30.80
CA SER A 89 -2.76 -1.00 30.16
C SER A 89 -1.84 -0.23 29.21
N VAL A 90 -0.60 -0.66 29.14
CA VAL A 90 0.36 -0.26 28.08
C VAL A 90 0.59 -1.43 27.15
N PHE A 91 0.81 -1.10 25.91
CA PHE A 91 1.20 -2.08 24.89
C PHE A 91 2.28 -1.50 23.99
N SER A 92 3.18 -2.34 23.57
CA SER A 92 4.18 -2.00 22.56
C SER A 92 4.43 -3.20 21.67
N SER A 93 4.80 -2.96 20.42
CA SER A 93 5.19 -4.03 19.52
C SER A 93 6.33 -3.60 18.60
N VAL A 94 7.14 -4.59 18.25
CA VAL A 94 8.17 -4.45 17.21
C VAL A 94 7.90 -5.53 16.19
N ASN A 95 7.85 -5.15 14.91
CA ASN A 95 7.67 -6.09 13.79
C ASN A 95 8.77 -5.84 12.77
N TYR A 96 9.36 -6.91 12.29
CA TYR A 96 10.38 -6.88 11.27
C TYR A 96 10.00 -7.80 10.12
N THR A 97 9.88 -7.21 8.92
CA THR A 97 9.76 -7.96 7.68
C THR A 97 11.15 -8.20 7.13
N VAL A 98 11.49 -9.45 6.93
CA VAL A 98 12.77 -9.84 6.35
C VAL A 98 12.77 -9.50 4.86
N GLN A 99 13.90 -9.07 4.34
CA GLN A 99 14.07 -8.87 2.90
C GLN A 99 13.77 -10.17 2.16
N GLY A 100 12.97 -10.09 1.09
CA GLY A 100 12.64 -11.20 0.21
C GLY A 100 12.90 -10.86 -1.25
N ASN A 101 12.75 -11.85 -2.11
CA ASN A 101 12.77 -11.66 -3.56
C ASN A 101 11.45 -12.15 -4.14
N LEU A 102 10.91 -11.38 -5.07
CA LEU A 102 9.83 -11.80 -5.96
C LEU A 102 10.44 -12.11 -7.31
N ARG A 103 10.25 -13.34 -7.77
CA ARG A 103 10.54 -13.70 -9.16
C ARG A 103 9.51 -13.01 -10.05
N SER A 104 9.97 -12.35 -11.09
CA SER A 104 9.14 -11.68 -12.08
C SER A 104 9.41 -12.30 -13.44
N GLN A 105 8.40 -12.90 -14.04
CA GLN A 105 8.44 -13.34 -15.44
C GLN A 105 7.82 -12.22 -16.26
N ASN A 106 8.66 -11.59 -17.09
CA ASN A 106 8.28 -10.40 -17.83
C ASN A 106 8.11 -10.73 -19.32
N ILE A 107 7.02 -10.23 -19.89
CA ILE A 107 6.72 -10.30 -21.32
C ILE A 107 6.56 -8.88 -21.82
N ARG A 108 7.18 -8.55 -22.94
CA ARG A 108 7.04 -7.27 -23.63
C ARG A 108 6.71 -7.51 -25.11
N ASN A 109 5.62 -6.93 -25.55
CA ASN A 109 5.20 -6.90 -26.95
C ASN A 109 5.13 -5.46 -27.43
N VAL A 110 5.81 -5.17 -28.52
CA VAL A 110 5.77 -3.87 -29.19
C VAL A 110 5.21 -4.04 -30.59
N THR A 111 4.15 -3.31 -30.90
CA THR A 111 3.44 -3.37 -32.17
C THR A 111 3.34 -1.99 -32.79
N THR A 112 3.44 -1.92 -34.11
CA THR A 112 3.08 -0.77 -34.89
C THR A 112 1.59 -0.86 -35.22
N VAL A 113 0.85 0.20 -34.94
CA VAL A 113 -0.61 0.22 -35.10
C VAL A 113 -1.05 1.41 -35.94
N THR A 114 -2.19 1.29 -36.58
CA THR A 114 -2.85 2.38 -37.32
C THR A 114 -4.35 2.30 -37.07
N TYR A 115 -5.09 3.39 -37.33
CA TYR A 115 -6.54 3.37 -37.33
C TYR A 115 -7.06 3.07 -38.75
N ASP A 116 -8.03 2.16 -38.85
CA ASP A 116 -8.78 1.95 -40.08
C ASP A 116 -9.81 3.07 -40.33
N SER A 117 -10.54 3.00 -41.43
CA SER A 117 -11.58 3.98 -41.77
C SER A 117 -12.74 4.04 -40.77
N ASN A 118 -12.91 3.03 -39.91
CA ASN A 118 -13.91 2.95 -38.87
C ASN A 118 -13.34 3.30 -37.47
N PHE A 119 -12.13 3.86 -37.41
CA PHE A 119 -11.42 4.17 -36.16
C PHE A 119 -11.12 2.98 -35.26
N ASN A 120 -11.06 1.76 -35.82
CA ASN A 120 -10.55 0.61 -35.10
C ASN A 120 -9.03 0.54 -35.20
N LEU A 121 -8.39 0.18 -34.09
CA LEU A 121 -6.95 0.01 -34.04
C LEU A 121 -6.56 -1.29 -34.77
N GLN A 122 -5.69 -1.20 -35.76
CA GLN A 122 -5.16 -2.32 -36.54
C GLN A 122 -3.66 -2.46 -36.31
N ILE A 123 -3.20 -3.69 -36.12
CA ILE A 123 -1.77 -4.01 -36.02
C ILE A 123 -1.22 -4.09 -37.46
N VAL A 124 -0.22 -3.29 -37.73
CA VAL A 124 0.49 -3.25 -39.05
C VAL A 124 1.73 -4.11 -39.00
N ASP A 125 2.45 -4.06 -37.89
CA ASP A 125 3.71 -4.80 -37.70
C ASP A 125 3.88 -5.13 -36.22
N GLN A 126 4.59 -6.21 -35.92
CA GLN A 126 4.86 -6.67 -34.55
C GLN A 126 6.33 -7.10 -34.45
N LEU A 127 7.00 -6.52 -33.45
CA LEU A 127 8.34 -7.00 -33.09
C LEU A 127 8.25 -8.36 -32.38
N GLU A 128 9.34 -9.11 -32.43
CA GLU A 128 9.45 -10.36 -31.70
C GLU A 128 9.17 -10.16 -30.21
N GLU A 129 8.36 -11.04 -29.62
CA GLU A 129 8.02 -11.00 -28.22
C GLU A 129 9.28 -11.17 -27.36
N GLN A 130 9.53 -10.22 -26.48
CA GLN A 130 10.62 -10.26 -25.54
C GLN A 130 10.18 -10.90 -24.23
N ARG A 131 10.86 -11.97 -23.81
CA ARG A 131 10.63 -12.63 -22.53
C ARG A 131 11.89 -12.54 -21.66
N ASN A 132 11.72 -12.15 -20.41
CA ASN A 132 12.82 -12.07 -19.46
C ASN A 132 12.35 -12.43 -18.05
N GLN A 133 13.24 -13.04 -17.28
CA GLN A 133 13.01 -13.32 -15.87
C GLN A 133 13.93 -12.43 -15.03
N THR A 134 13.38 -11.76 -14.07
CA THR A 134 14.10 -10.88 -13.14
C THR A 134 13.65 -11.12 -11.71
N ASP A 135 14.48 -10.70 -10.77
CA ASP A 135 14.13 -10.72 -9.35
C ASP A 135 13.89 -9.30 -8.82
N ILE A 136 12.70 -9.07 -8.27
CA ILE A 136 12.35 -7.83 -7.61
C ILE A 136 12.61 -8.00 -6.11
N LYS A 137 13.50 -7.19 -5.57
CA LYS A 137 13.82 -7.22 -4.13
C LYS A 137 12.70 -6.54 -3.34
N LEU A 138 12.06 -7.29 -2.45
CA LEU A 138 11.21 -6.74 -1.40
C LEU A 138 12.09 -6.26 -0.25
N PRO A 139 12.09 -4.97 0.08
CA PRO A 139 12.95 -4.44 1.12
C PRO A 139 12.55 -4.92 2.51
N SER A 140 13.51 -4.98 3.41
CA SER A 140 13.22 -5.17 4.82
C SER A 140 12.47 -3.94 5.38
N ARG A 141 11.52 -4.20 6.29
CA ARG A 141 10.73 -3.17 6.96
C ARG A 141 10.74 -3.40 8.46
N LEU A 142 11.08 -2.37 9.20
CA LEU A 142 10.96 -2.32 10.66
C LEU A 142 9.77 -1.43 11.03
N SER A 143 8.93 -1.89 11.94
CA SER A 143 7.91 -1.05 12.54
C SER A 143 7.85 -1.24 14.04
N VAL A 144 7.72 -0.11 14.74
CA VAL A 144 7.60 -0.05 16.20
C VAL A 144 6.30 0.69 16.53
N SER A 145 5.53 0.14 17.45
CA SER A 145 4.34 0.81 17.95
C SER A 145 4.27 0.75 19.47
N ALA A 146 3.67 1.78 20.05
CA ALA A 146 3.38 1.83 21.46
C ALA A 146 2.07 2.57 21.71
N GLY A 147 1.42 2.23 22.82
CA GLY A 147 0.18 2.88 23.24
C GLY A 147 -0.17 2.60 24.68
N ILE A 148 -1.13 3.37 25.14
CA ILE A 148 -1.64 3.33 26.51
C ILE A 148 -3.15 3.54 26.48
N GLY A 149 -3.87 2.91 27.38
CA GLY A 149 -5.30 3.13 27.47
C GLY A 149 -6.01 2.36 28.54
N GLU A 150 -7.27 2.72 28.74
CA GLU A 150 -8.26 2.02 29.55
C GLU A 150 -9.24 1.29 28.62
N SER A 151 -9.30 -0.04 28.74
CA SER A 151 -10.19 -0.85 27.90
C SER A 151 -11.63 -0.35 27.95
N LYS A 152 -12.32 -0.31 26.82
CA LYS A 152 -13.70 0.16 26.66
C LYS A 152 -13.93 1.63 27.05
N LYS A 153 -12.87 2.44 27.13
CA LYS A 153 -12.99 3.86 27.47
C LYS A 153 -12.14 4.74 26.58
N TRP A 154 -10.83 4.54 26.53
CA TRP A 154 -9.96 5.29 25.68
C TRP A 154 -8.65 4.53 25.40
N VAL A 155 -8.10 4.74 24.24
CA VAL A 155 -6.75 4.28 23.88
C VAL A 155 -6.10 5.38 23.06
N PHE A 156 -4.84 5.63 23.32
CA PHE A 156 -3.97 6.47 22.51
C PHE A 156 -2.68 5.72 22.20
N GLY A 157 -2.20 5.82 20.96
CA GLY A 157 -0.98 5.16 20.55
C GLY A 157 -0.38 5.74 19.27
N GLY A 158 0.82 5.27 18.99
CA GLY A 158 1.55 5.67 17.80
C GLY A 158 2.33 4.50 17.19
N LYS A 159 2.67 4.66 15.93
CA LYS A 159 3.47 3.72 15.16
C LYS A 159 4.46 4.48 14.30
N ILE A 160 5.68 3.98 14.26
CA ILE A 160 6.72 4.42 13.33
C ILE A 160 7.10 3.21 12.49
N ALA A 161 7.23 3.40 11.18
CA ALA A 161 7.75 2.37 10.30
C ALA A 161 8.83 2.94 9.39
N TYR A 162 9.83 2.13 9.12
CA TYR A 162 10.95 2.44 8.27
C TYR A 162 11.24 1.27 7.34
N GLN A 163 11.54 1.60 6.08
CA GLN A 163 11.92 0.61 5.06
C GLN A 163 13.06 1.19 4.23
N LYS A 164 14.11 0.41 4.09
CA LYS A 164 15.23 0.77 3.22
C LYS A 164 14.80 0.64 1.76
N ASN A 165 15.29 1.52 0.89
CA ASN A 165 15.06 1.40 -0.55
C ASN A 165 15.62 0.05 -1.06
N SER A 166 14.84 -0.62 -1.90
CA SER A 166 15.22 -1.88 -2.52
C SER A 166 15.78 -1.74 -3.93
N GLY A 167 15.84 -0.53 -4.47
CA GLY A 167 16.15 -0.37 -5.89
C GLY A 167 15.07 -1.01 -6.79
N GLN A 168 13.81 -0.95 -6.38
CA GLN A 168 12.69 -1.45 -7.17
C GLN A 168 12.66 -0.72 -8.51
N GLN A 169 12.99 -1.45 -9.56
CA GLN A 169 12.78 -1.00 -10.93
C GLN A 169 11.92 -2.06 -11.62
N ASN A 170 10.83 -1.63 -12.23
CA ASN A 170 10.15 -2.50 -13.17
C ASN A 170 11.00 -2.59 -14.42
N TYR A 171 11.35 -3.79 -14.87
CA TYR A 171 12.30 -4.03 -15.94
C TYR A 171 11.94 -3.32 -17.25
N TYR A 172 10.66 -3.23 -17.58
CA TYR A 172 10.19 -2.61 -18.82
C TYR A 172 9.56 -1.22 -18.64
N ASN A 173 9.23 -0.80 -17.43
CA ASN A 173 8.60 0.50 -17.14
C ASN A 173 9.56 1.42 -16.37
N ILE A 174 10.74 1.64 -16.93
CA ILE A 174 11.69 2.62 -16.39
C ILE A 174 11.27 3.98 -16.98
N ALA A 175 10.54 4.76 -16.18
CA ALA A 175 10.37 6.17 -16.48
C ALA A 175 11.61 6.92 -15.99
N ASP A 176 12.28 7.64 -16.86
CA ASP A 176 13.55 8.35 -16.58
C ASP A 176 13.44 9.35 -15.42
N ASN A 177 12.23 9.80 -15.13
CA ASN A 177 11.95 10.77 -14.09
C ASN A 177 11.39 10.17 -12.79
N VAL A 178 11.31 8.85 -12.67
CA VAL A 178 10.80 8.14 -11.49
C VAL A 178 11.90 7.37 -10.79
N GLY A 179 12.04 7.57 -9.51
CA GLY A 179 12.99 6.87 -8.66
C GLY A 179 12.35 6.41 -7.34
N TYR A 180 13.07 5.59 -6.60
CA TYR A 180 12.63 5.10 -5.30
C TYR A 180 13.67 5.43 -4.23
N GLY A 181 13.21 6.16 -3.21
CA GLY A 181 13.99 6.53 -2.04
C GLY A 181 13.59 5.71 -0.80
N ARG A 182 13.99 6.19 0.36
CA ARG A 182 13.65 5.57 1.65
C ARG A 182 12.19 5.81 1.98
N TYR A 183 11.50 4.76 2.42
CA TYR A 183 10.16 4.86 2.99
C TYR A 183 10.24 5.11 4.50
N GLY A 184 9.37 5.98 5.01
CA GLY A 184 9.19 6.19 6.43
C GLY A 184 7.78 6.66 6.73
N SER A 185 7.17 6.16 7.80
CA SER A 185 5.85 6.63 8.23
C SER A 185 5.77 6.81 9.73
N VAL A 186 5.02 7.82 10.13
CA VAL A 186 4.62 8.08 11.52
C VAL A 186 3.11 8.22 11.56
N SER A 187 2.47 7.50 12.47
CA SER A 187 1.03 7.64 12.71
C SER A 187 0.76 7.69 14.19
N LEU A 188 -0.17 8.58 14.56
CA LEU A 188 -0.69 8.76 15.92
C LEU A 188 -2.20 8.64 15.84
N GLY A 189 -2.81 8.04 16.87
CA GLY A 189 -4.26 7.94 16.88
C GLY A 189 -4.79 7.30 18.15
N GLY A 190 -6.11 7.36 18.27
CA GLY A 190 -6.76 6.77 19.40
C GLY A 190 -8.27 6.74 19.26
N TYR A 191 -8.90 6.25 20.31
CA TYR A 191 -10.35 6.30 20.43
C TYR A 191 -10.78 6.71 21.84
N TYR A 192 -12.00 7.21 21.93
CA TYR A 192 -12.67 7.55 23.17
C TYR A 192 -14.12 7.08 23.16
N ILE A 193 -14.58 6.49 24.26
CA ILE A 193 -15.95 6.06 24.50
C ILE A 193 -16.39 6.72 25.80
N PRO A 194 -17.32 7.67 25.78
CA PRO A 194 -17.75 8.39 27.02
C PRO A 194 -18.25 7.44 28.11
N ASN A 195 -19.13 6.52 27.80
CA ASN A 195 -19.59 5.47 28.70
C ASN A 195 -20.09 4.26 27.92
N TYR A 196 -19.27 3.21 27.86
CA TYR A 196 -19.58 1.98 27.13
C TYR A 196 -20.88 1.29 27.61
N ASN A 197 -21.18 1.37 28.91
CA ASN A 197 -22.34 0.71 29.54
C ASN A 197 -23.54 1.66 29.71
N SER A 198 -23.63 2.76 28.98
CA SER A 198 -24.76 3.70 29.12
C SER A 198 -26.05 3.07 28.58
N PHE A 199 -27.07 2.98 29.44
CA PHE A 199 -28.42 2.56 29.05
C PHE A 199 -29.31 3.76 28.68
N THR A 200 -28.95 4.96 29.07
CA THR A 200 -29.79 6.17 28.91
C THR A 200 -29.44 7.00 27.68
N SER A 201 -28.24 6.87 27.15
CA SER A 201 -27.77 7.69 26.02
C SER A 201 -26.97 6.86 25.03
N TYR A 202 -27.46 6.77 23.79
CA TYR A 202 -26.77 6.10 22.71
C TYR A 202 -25.43 6.77 22.38
N ALA A 203 -25.40 8.12 22.35
CA ALA A 203 -24.19 8.88 22.03
C ALA A 203 -23.02 8.59 22.99
N LYS A 204 -23.31 8.23 24.25
CA LYS A 204 -22.25 7.85 25.20
C LYS A 204 -21.60 6.50 24.91
N ARG A 205 -22.24 5.63 24.11
CA ARG A 205 -21.69 4.33 23.69
C ARG A 205 -20.93 4.39 22.38
N ILE A 206 -21.06 5.48 21.62
CA ILE A 206 -20.37 5.68 20.37
C ILE A 206 -18.85 5.69 20.62
N VAL A 207 -18.12 5.00 19.74
CA VAL A 207 -16.66 5.02 19.72
C VAL A 207 -16.20 6.15 18.82
N TYR A 208 -15.67 7.21 19.39
CA TYR A 208 -15.08 8.34 18.66
C TYR A 208 -13.62 8.04 18.39
N ARG A 209 -13.19 8.11 17.13
CA ARG A 209 -11.82 7.81 16.70
C ARG A 209 -11.22 9.01 16.00
N GLY A 210 -9.90 9.20 16.20
CA GLY A 210 -9.15 10.22 15.49
C GLY A 210 -7.70 9.79 15.33
N GLY A 211 -7.08 10.25 14.25
CA GLY A 211 -5.68 9.93 13.98
C GLY A 211 -5.05 10.87 12.96
N LEU A 212 -3.73 10.94 13.00
CA LEU A 212 -2.88 11.67 12.09
C LEU A 212 -1.87 10.70 11.48
N ARG A 213 -1.62 10.82 10.19
CA ARG A 213 -0.63 10.05 9.46
C ARG A 213 0.26 10.97 8.63
N TYR A 214 1.54 10.74 8.70
CA TYR A 214 2.53 11.30 7.79
C TYR A 214 3.37 10.17 7.23
N GLU A 215 3.55 10.15 5.92
CA GLU A 215 4.26 9.11 5.21
C GLU A 215 5.15 9.71 4.13
N LYS A 216 6.44 9.42 4.22
CA LYS A 216 7.37 9.58 3.13
C LYS A 216 7.30 8.30 2.30
N THR A 217 6.62 8.35 1.15
CA THR A 217 6.25 7.14 0.39
C THR A 217 7.44 6.38 -0.20
N GLY A 218 8.60 7.04 -0.28
CA GLY A 218 9.76 6.52 -1.00
C GLY A 218 9.70 6.71 -2.51
N LEU A 219 8.57 7.13 -3.06
CA LEU A 219 8.46 7.48 -4.48
C LEU A 219 9.08 8.87 -4.71
N MET A 220 9.89 8.97 -5.75
CA MET A 220 10.49 10.22 -6.22
C MET A 220 10.07 10.43 -7.68
N VAL A 221 9.56 11.62 -8.00
CA VAL A 221 9.22 12.03 -9.37
C VAL A 221 9.95 13.34 -9.65
N ASN A 222 10.68 13.42 -10.76
CA ASN A 222 11.55 14.54 -11.09
C ASN A 222 12.50 14.93 -9.92
N SER A 223 13.11 13.93 -9.28
CA SER A 223 13.98 14.09 -8.10
C SER A 223 13.29 14.68 -6.85
N GLN A 224 11.97 14.85 -6.86
CA GLN A 224 11.18 15.32 -5.73
C GLN A 224 10.50 14.16 -5.01
N SER A 225 10.61 14.11 -3.69
CA SER A 225 9.95 13.07 -2.87
C SER A 225 8.45 13.32 -2.79
N ILE A 226 7.67 12.27 -3.00
CA ILE A 226 6.22 12.28 -2.80
C ILE A 226 5.93 11.91 -1.35
N ASN A 227 5.30 12.83 -0.63
CA ASN A 227 4.84 12.64 0.74
C ASN A 227 3.33 12.48 0.78
N ASP A 228 2.83 11.83 1.81
CA ASP A 228 1.41 11.61 2.04
C ASP A 228 1.10 11.95 3.50
N MET A 229 0.14 12.84 3.73
CA MET A 229 -0.32 13.19 5.06
C MET A 229 -1.85 13.11 5.11
N GLY A 230 -2.37 12.63 6.23
CA GLY A 230 -3.81 12.46 6.40
C GLY A 230 -4.26 12.66 7.84
N LEU A 231 -5.44 13.24 7.97
CA LEU A 231 -6.26 13.30 9.18
C LEU A 231 -7.39 12.29 9.03
N THR A 232 -7.53 11.39 9.98
CA THR A 232 -8.62 10.41 10.01
C THR A 232 -9.56 10.70 11.17
N LEU A 233 -10.87 10.64 10.90
CA LEU A 233 -11.93 10.71 11.89
C LEU A 233 -12.85 9.50 11.73
N GLY A 234 -13.36 8.95 12.82
CA GLY A 234 -14.20 7.78 12.75
C GLY A 234 -15.21 7.67 13.88
N LEU A 235 -16.33 7.03 13.55
CA LEU A 235 -17.39 6.71 14.48
C LEU A 235 -17.65 5.21 14.45
N GLY A 236 -17.71 4.60 15.63
CA GLY A 236 -18.17 3.23 15.81
C GLY A 236 -19.53 3.24 16.50
N LEU A 237 -20.56 2.78 15.79
CA LEU A 237 -21.96 2.81 16.22
C LEU A 237 -22.36 1.40 16.69
N PRO A 238 -22.45 1.12 17.99
CA PRO A 238 -22.86 -0.19 18.48
C PRO A 238 -24.35 -0.44 18.19
N LEU A 239 -24.66 -1.61 17.63
CA LEU A 239 -26.04 -2.02 17.39
C LEU A 239 -26.68 -2.60 18.66
N ASN A 240 -27.92 -2.22 18.92
CA ASN A 240 -28.65 -2.74 20.08
C ASN A 240 -28.98 -4.23 19.88
N GLY A 241 -28.83 -5.01 20.96
CA GLY A 241 -29.19 -6.43 20.95
C GLY A 241 -28.25 -7.36 20.18
N THR A 242 -27.12 -6.83 19.69
CA THR A 242 -26.12 -7.62 18.96
C THR A 242 -24.70 -7.27 19.41
N PHE A 243 -23.73 -8.14 19.08
CA PHE A 243 -22.31 -7.84 19.27
C PHE A 243 -21.69 -7.08 18.06
N SER A 244 -22.53 -6.58 17.15
CA SER A 244 -22.11 -5.93 15.90
C SER A 244 -21.98 -4.43 16.05
N ASN A 245 -21.10 -3.82 15.24
CA ASN A 245 -20.91 -2.37 15.16
C ASN A 245 -20.92 -1.93 13.69
N ILE A 246 -21.52 -0.77 13.41
CA ILE A 246 -21.31 -0.06 12.15
C ILE A 246 -20.14 0.90 12.37
N ASN A 247 -19.14 0.85 11.49
CA ASN A 247 -18.01 1.75 11.53
C ASN A 247 -18.03 2.67 10.32
N ILE A 248 -17.97 3.98 10.59
CA ILE A 248 -17.89 5.04 9.56
C ILE A 248 -16.57 5.75 9.76
N GLY A 249 -15.80 5.91 8.69
CA GLY A 249 -14.52 6.60 8.70
C GLY A 249 -14.42 7.62 7.58
N PHE A 250 -13.79 8.74 7.89
CA PHE A 250 -13.44 9.79 6.93
C PHE A 250 -11.94 10.01 7.01
N GLU A 251 -11.32 10.16 5.85
CA GLU A 251 -9.93 10.56 5.73
C GLU A 251 -9.82 11.78 4.85
N LEU A 252 -9.14 12.81 5.35
CA LEU A 252 -8.78 14.02 4.63
C LEU A 252 -7.27 14.05 4.54
N GLY A 253 -6.71 14.11 3.34
CA GLY A 253 -5.28 14.04 3.16
C GLY A 253 -4.79 14.77 1.93
N LYS A 254 -3.47 14.95 1.88
CA LYS A 254 -2.74 15.48 0.74
C LYS A 254 -1.61 14.53 0.40
N LYS A 255 -1.51 14.15 -0.86
CA LYS A 255 -0.41 13.36 -1.42
C LYS A 255 0.26 14.14 -2.54
N GLY A 256 1.57 14.27 -2.49
CA GLY A 256 2.33 14.99 -3.49
C GLY A 256 3.65 15.53 -2.95
N THR A 257 4.20 16.50 -3.64
CA THR A 257 5.35 17.29 -3.18
C THR A 257 4.90 18.29 -2.14
N THR A 258 5.69 18.51 -1.12
CA THR A 258 5.49 19.56 -0.11
C THR A 258 6.08 20.87 -0.58
#